data_274e6adf9a6e4335ad0a5c9ac824fd84
#
_entry.id   274e6adf9a6e4335ad0a5c9ac824fd84
#
_cell.length_a   1.000
_cell.length_b   1.000
_cell.length_c   1.000
_cell.angle_alpha   90.00
_cell.angle_beta   90.00
_cell.angle_gamma   90.00
#
_symmetry.space_group_name_H-M   'P 1'
#
loop_
_entity.id
_entity.type
_entity.pdbx_description
1 polymer ?
#
loop_
_entity_poly.entity_id
_entity_poly.type
_entity_poly.pdbx_seq_one_letter_code
_entity_poly.pdbx_strand_id
1 'polypeptide(L)'
;MKSNSNYPLIKNGILMLFLVLVSTMSFAQTKVEQIEELIKTYQEYGKFNGSVLVADQGTVIYKKGFGMANMEWDIPNQPNTKHRLGSVTKQFTAMLVLQLVAEGKLNLQKPITTYLPDYPKATGDIITTHHLLTHTSGIPNYTSFPKFMEDESRNPYTPAAFVKMFDEKELDFAPGEKFSYSNSGYFLLGILVEKLSGKSYEQMLQDKIFTPLNMKETGYDNHGDILKNRATGYEKQGGGYVNSRYLDMTIPYAAGSMYSTVEDLYKWDQALYTTTLLPKEYMTLYFKPYITAFGSADYAYGWAVGYSKIGTSTDSIYTIGHGGGINGFNTNISRATSDKSLVVLLNNTGGAPLDDMTKAIRGIMYGKTYDMPKKSVANAVFAVIEDKGIDAGVSYYNTIKDDETYNLSEREMNDVGYQLMGGDKVAEASKVFQLITEEFPTSSNAYDSLGESLMKLGKNDQAIKNYRKSVVLNPNNKNGIEFLKKLGDDVSDLEKEVKVSDAILETYIGKYELMPSFILTVTKEGNQLKTQATGQPVFDIFPKTENEFYLKVVNAQLVFNKNEEGNVDSVTLFQGGQEVNGKKVE
;
A
#
# COMPACT_ATOMS: atom_id res chain seq x y z
N MET A 1 -68.83 65.06 -15.94
CA MET A 1 -67.66 65.75 -15.40
C MET A 1 -66.68 64.74 -14.88
N LYS A 2 -65.44 64.85 -15.31
CA LYS A 2 -64.21 64.08 -15.09
C LYS A 2 -63.95 63.74 -13.64
N SER A 3 -63.46 62.53 -13.36
CA SER A 3 -62.33 62.38 -12.44
C SER A 3 -61.56 61.09 -12.76
N ASN A 4 -60.32 61.28 -13.11
CA ASN A 4 -59.26 60.26 -13.27
C ASN A 4 -58.89 59.68 -11.88
N SER A 5 -58.61 58.39 -11.81
CA SER A 5 -57.69 57.89 -10.78
C SER A 5 -56.76 56.84 -11.40
N ASN A 6 -55.49 57.22 -11.39
CA ASN A 6 -54.35 56.37 -11.71
C ASN A 6 -54.14 55.33 -10.62
N TYR A 7 -53.93 54.08 -11.01
CA TYR A 7 -53.03 53.11 -10.37
C TYR A 7 -52.53 52.10 -11.41
N PRO A 8 -51.28 52.10 -11.77
CA PRO A 8 -50.55 50.88 -11.91
C PRO A 8 -49.05 51.04 -11.57
N LEU A 9 -48.59 50.67 -10.39
CA LEU A 9 -47.14 50.58 -10.13
C LEU A 9 -46.70 49.58 -9.05
N ILE A 10 -47.61 48.70 -8.57
CA ILE A 10 -47.25 47.77 -7.50
C ILE A 10 -47.18 46.28 -7.95
N LYS A 11 -47.65 45.93 -9.15
CA LYS A 11 -47.65 44.53 -9.60
C LYS A 11 -46.33 43.98 -10.18
N ASN A 12 -45.42 44.84 -10.61
CA ASN A 12 -44.15 44.37 -11.24
C ASN A 12 -43.00 44.17 -10.27
N GLY A 13 -43.05 44.72 -9.03
CA GLY A 13 -42.00 44.58 -8.03
C GLY A 13 -42.01 43.20 -7.33
N ILE A 14 -43.18 42.61 -7.14
CA ILE A 14 -43.34 41.32 -6.43
C ILE A 14 -42.97 40.15 -7.33
N LEU A 15 -43.16 40.26 -8.63
CA LEU A 15 -42.81 39.18 -9.60
C LEU A 15 -41.30 39.09 -9.83
N MET A 16 -40.54 40.22 -9.70
CA MET A 16 -39.08 40.21 -9.81
C MET A 16 -38.40 39.70 -8.54
N LEU A 17 -38.98 39.87 -7.37
CA LEU A 17 -38.46 39.31 -6.12
C LEU A 17 -38.63 37.79 -6.01
N PHE A 18 -39.68 37.22 -6.62
CA PHE A 18 -39.89 35.77 -6.66
C PHE A 18 -38.98 35.04 -7.68
N LEU A 19 -38.59 35.71 -8.77
CA LEU A 19 -37.66 35.18 -9.77
C LEU A 19 -36.18 35.16 -9.32
N VAL A 20 -35.79 36.05 -8.41
CA VAL A 20 -34.44 36.10 -7.84
C VAL A 20 -34.27 35.08 -6.70
N LEU A 21 -35.33 34.67 -6.02
CA LEU A 21 -35.31 33.66 -4.94
C LEU A 21 -35.33 32.21 -5.42
N VAL A 22 -35.62 31.96 -6.72
CA VAL A 22 -35.63 30.60 -7.31
C VAL A 22 -34.26 30.24 -7.94
N SER A 23 -33.31 31.19 -8.08
CA SER A 23 -32.06 30.96 -8.81
C SER A 23 -30.86 30.59 -7.93
N THR A 24 -31.03 30.27 -6.62
CA THR A 24 -29.93 29.87 -5.74
C THR A 24 -30.25 28.72 -4.78
N MET A 25 -31.17 27.83 -5.14
CA MET A 25 -31.16 26.51 -4.54
C MET A 25 -30.11 25.67 -5.28
N SER A 26 -28.85 25.92 -5.04
CA SER A 26 -27.82 24.91 -5.20
C SER A 26 -28.16 23.82 -4.18
N PHE A 27 -28.86 22.75 -4.62
CA PHE A 27 -29.07 21.59 -3.76
C PHE A 27 -27.69 21.05 -3.42
N ALA A 28 -27.29 21.17 -2.17
CA ALA A 28 -26.08 20.50 -1.71
C ALA A 28 -26.26 19.01 -1.97
N GLN A 29 -25.33 18.44 -2.72
CA GLN A 29 -25.32 17.03 -3.08
C GLN A 29 -25.32 16.18 -1.79
N THR A 30 -26.14 15.14 -1.73
CA THR A 30 -26.20 14.25 -0.57
C THR A 30 -24.89 13.47 -0.42
N LYS A 31 -24.56 12.98 0.78
CA LYS A 31 -23.40 12.11 1.01
C LYS A 31 -23.38 10.91 0.04
N VAL A 32 -24.55 10.33 -0.24
CA VAL A 32 -24.70 9.18 -1.13
C VAL A 32 -24.33 9.53 -2.57
N GLU A 33 -24.80 10.66 -3.07
CA GLU A 33 -24.47 11.15 -4.42
C GLU A 33 -22.99 11.50 -4.55
N GLN A 34 -22.38 12.10 -3.52
CA GLN A 34 -20.95 12.40 -3.51
C GLN A 34 -20.11 11.12 -3.50
N ILE A 35 -20.49 10.11 -2.73
CA ILE A 35 -19.81 8.80 -2.73
C ILE A 35 -19.95 8.13 -4.10
N GLU A 36 -21.14 8.16 -4.69
CA GLU A 36 -21.39 7.62 -6.04
C GLU A 36 -20.49 8.27 -7.08
N GLU A 37 -20.45 9.60 -7.11
CA GLU A 37 -19.62 10.37 -8.03
C GLU A 37 -18.13 10.06 -7.84
N LEU A 38 -17.65 10.05 -6.59
CA LEU A 38 -16.26 9.73 -6.27
C LEU A 38 -15.86 8.36 -6.82
N ILE A 39 -16.62 7.31 -6.49
CA ILE A 39 -16.29 5.94 -6.90
C ILE A 39 -16.42 5.77 -8.42
N LYS A 40 -17.44 6.36 -9.02
CA LYS A 40 -17.63 6.36 -10.47
C LYS A 40 -16.44 7.00 -11.19
N THR A 41 -15.93 8.12 -10.67
CA THR A 41 -14.74 8.78 -11.22
C THR A 41 -13.48 7.90 -11.10
N TYR A 42 -13.30 7.21 -9.96
CA TYR A 42 -12.23 6.21 -9.83
C TYR A 42 -12.38 5.07 -10.87
N GLN A 43 -13.59 4.59 -11.10
CA GLN A 43 -13.86 3.54 -12.08
C GLN A 43 -13.62 4.03 -13.52
N GLU A 44 -14.12 5.22 -13.88
CA GLU A 44 -13.92 5.82 -15.21
C GLU A 44 -12.45 6.06 -15.54
N TYR A 45 -11.63 6.38 -14.52
CA TYR A 45 -10.17 6.52 -14.68
C TYR A 45 -9.43 5.18 -14.59
N GLY A 46 -10.18 4.07 -14.58
CA GLY A 46 -9.63 2.72 -14.46
C GLY A 46 -8.86 2.48 -13.15
N LYS A 47 -9.15 3.23 -12.09
CA LYS A 47 -8.49 3.13 -10.77
C LYS A 47 -9.26 2.28 -9.77
N PHE A 48 -10.47 1.82 -10.12
CA PHE A 48 -11.28 0.92 -9.31
C PHE A 48 -12.16 0.04 -10.20
N ASN A 49 -12.26 -1.26 -9.88
CA ASN A 49 -13.12 -2.23 -10.52
C ASN A 49 -13.51 -3.28 -9.48
N GLY A 50 -14.71 -3.15 -8.88
CA GLY A 50 -15.07 -4.00 -7.75
C GLY A 50 -16.34 -3.61 -7.03
N SER A 51 -16.45 -3.97 -5.75
CA SER A 51 -17.63 -3.77 -4.92
C SER A 51 -17.32 -2.88 -3.72
N VAL A 52 -18.26 -2.01 -3.38
CA VAL A 52 -18.16 -1.02 -2.29
C VAL A 52 -19.33 -1.18 -1.32
N LEU A 53 -19.07 -1.03 -0.03
CA LEU A 53 -20.07 -0.80 1.00
C LEU A 53 -19.59 0.27 1.97
N VAL A 54 -20.46 1.24 2.27
CA VAL A 54 -20.25 2.27 3.28
C VAL A 54 -21.38 2.22 4.29
N ALA A 55 -21.04 2.16 5.58
CA ALA A 55 -22.01 2.28 6.66
C ALA A 55 -21.65 3.50 7.54
N ASP A 56 -22.69 4.23 7.97
CA ASP A 56 -22.62 5.36 8.88
C ASP A 56 -23.49 5.05 10.11
N GLN A 57 -22.96 5.22 11.31
CA GLN A 57 -23.63 4.92 12.57
C GLN A 57 -24.22 3.48 12.63
N GLY A 58 -23.48 2.53 12.07
CA GLY A 58 -23.89 1.13 12.02
C GLY A 58 -24.96 0.80 10.98
N THR A 59 -25.35 1.76 10.13
CA THR A 59 -26.35 1.57 9.08
C THR A 59 -25.72 1.69 7.69
N VAL A 60 -25.99 0.75 6.79
CA VAL A 60 -25.51 0.82 5.41
C VAL A 60 -26.19 1.99 4.70
N ILE A 61 -25.40 2.99 4.29
CA ILE A 61 -25.85 4.16 3.54
C ILE A 61 -25.59 4.03 2.04
N TYR A 62 -24.59 3.20 1.66
CA TYR A 62 -24.22 2.99 0.27
C TYR A 62 -23.68 1.57 0.05
N LYS A 63 -24.10 0.91 -1.05
CA LYS A 63 -23.49 -0.32 -1.54
C LYS A 63 -23.73 -0.47 -3.03
N LYS A 64 -22.67 -0.79 -3.80
CA LYS A 64 -22.75 -0.96 -5.26
C LYS A 64 -21.54 -1.71 -5.81
N GLY A 65 -21.72 -2.35 -6.98
CA GLY A 65 -20.63 -2.87 -7.81
C GLY A 65 -20.29 -1.91 -8.95
N PHE A 66 -19.00 -1.88 -9.33
CA PHE A 66 -18.45 -1.03 -10.39
C PHE A 66 -17.54 -1.85 -11.30
N GLY A 67 -17.59 -1.58 -12.60
CA GLY A 67 -16.83 -2.32 -13.61
C GLY A 67 -17.23 -3.79 -13.68
N MET A 68 -16.31 -4.66 -14.12
CA MET A 68 -16.58 -6.05 -14.48
C MET A 68 -16.00 -7.05 -13.48
N ALA A 69 -16.84 -7.97 -13.00
CA ALA A 69 -16.43 -9.15 -12.24
C ALA A 69 -15.71 -10.17 -13.14
N ASN A 70 -16.12 -10.24 -14.40
CA ASN A 70 -15.46 -11.02 -15.42
C ASN A 70 -15.47 -10.20 -16.72
N MET A 71 -14.29 -9.84 -17.22
CA MET A 71 -14.14 -8.99 -18.41
C MET A 71 -14.32 -9.78 -19.71
N GLU A 72 -14.02 -11.08 -19.70
CA GLU A 72 -14.16 -11.95 -20.88
C GLU A 72 -15.64 -12.20 -21.26
N TRP A 73 -16.53 -12.13 -20.27
CA TRP A 73 -17.95 -12.40 -20.42
C TRP A 73 -18.84 -11.18 -20.16
N ASP A 74 -18.23 -9.99 -20.02
CA ASP A 74 -18.94 -8.74 -19.70
C ASP A 74 -19.87 -8.84 -18.47
N ILE A 75 -19.46 -9.63 -17.46
CA ILE A 75 -20.24 -9.80 -16.23
C ILE A 75 -19.90 -8.67 -15.26
N PRO A 76 -20.86 -7.78 -14.92
CA PRO A 76 -20.59 -6.65 -14.03
C PRO A 76 -20.39 -7.09 -12.59
N ASN A 77 -19.59 -6.32 -11.83
CA ASN A 77 -19.53 -6.42 -10.38
C ASN A 77 -20.87 -6.04 -9.74
N GLN A 78 -21.23 -6.76 -8.70
CA GLN A 78 -22.42 -6.55 -7.88
C GLN A 78 -22.02 -6.55 -6.38
N PRO A 79 -22.83 -6.05 -5.45
CA PRO A 79 -22.54 -6.14 -4.02
C PRO A 79 -22.31 -7.58 -3.51
N ASN A 80 -22.93 -8.57 -4.15
CA ASN A 80 -22.78 -9.99 -3.83
C ASN A 80 -21.70 -10.71 -4.67
N THR A 81 -20.89 -9.97 -5.43
CA THR A 81 -19.71 -10.54 -6.10
C THR A 81 -18.68 -10.94 -5.07
N LYS A 82 -18.19 -12.17 -5.15
CA LYS A 82 -17.18 -12.74 -4.27
C LYS A 82 -15.79 -12.33 -4.74
N HIS A 83 -15.05 -11.69 -3.86
CA HIS A 83 -13.66 -11.28 -4.12
C HIS A 83 -12.71 -12.05 -3.19
N ARG A 84 -11.54 -12.40 -3.68
CA ARG A 84 -10.45 -12.89 -2.82
C ARG A 84 -10.03 -11.77 -1.88
N LEU A 85 -9.89 -12.09 -0.60
CA LEU A 85 -9.64 -11.11 0.45
C LEU A 85 -8.15 -10.82 0.67
N GLY A 86 -7.28 -11.75 0.27
CA GLY A 86 -5.88 -11.64 0.65
C GLY A 86 -5.73 -11.51 2.17
N SER A 87 -4.88 -10.61 2.61
CA SER A 87 -4.52 -10.47 4.03
C SER A 87 -5.65 -10.06 4.98
N VAL A 88 -6.81 -9.62 4.49
CA VAL A 88 -8.02 -9.46 5.33
C VAL A 88 -8.41 -10.81 5.99
N THR A 89 -8.00 -11.95 5.43
CA THR A 89 -8.10 -13.27 6.05
C THR A 89 -7.51 -13.34 7.46
N LYS A 90 -6.45 -12.57 7.73
CA LYS A 90 -5.72 -12.62 9.01
C LYS A 90 -6.58 -12.27 10.22
N GLN A 91 -7.58 -11.41 10.03
CA GLN A 91 -8.57 -11.08 11.06
C GLN A 91 -9.29 -12.35 11.54
N PHE A 92 -9.76 -13.15 10.61
CA PHE A 92 -10.50 -14.38 10.89
C PHE A 92 -9.60 -15.45 11.53
N THR A 93 -8.37 -15.57 11.07
CA THR A 93 -7.36 -16.46 11.68
C THR A 93 -7.11 -16.08 13.13
N ALA A 94 -6.87 -14.80 13.40
CA ALA A 94 -6.65 -14.32 14.76
C ALA A 94 -7.87 -14.52 15.68
N MET A 95 -9.09 -14.38 15.14
CA MET A 95 -10.33 -14.69 15.85
C MET A 95 -10.38 -16.17 16.28
N LEU A 96 -10.09 -17.11 15.37
CA LEU A 96 -10.05 -18.54 15.68
C LEU A 96 -9.00 -18.87 16.75
N VAL A 97 -7.83 -18.25 16.66
CA VAL A 97 -6.76 -18.40 17.65
C VAL A 97 -7.24 -17.94 19.04
N LEU A 98 -7.88 -16.76 19.12
CA LEU A 98 -8.39 -16.25 20.39
C LEU A 98 -9.57 -17.06 20.94
N GLN A 99 -10.38 -17.69 20.09
CA GLN A 99 -11.40 -18.64 20.54
C GLN A 99 -10.76 -19.87 21.20
N LEU A 100 -9.67 -20.40 20.64
CA LEU A 100 -8.90 -21.48 21.26
C LEU A 100 -8.24 -21.05 22.58
N VAL A 101 -7.84 -19.78 22.69
CA VAL A 101 -7.35 -19.20 23.96
C VAL A 101 -8.49 -19.14 24.98
N ALA A 102 -9.66 -18.66 24.61
CA ALA A 102 -10.85 -18.59 25.47
C ALA A 102 -11.33 -19.99 25.90
N GLU A 103 -11.15 -21.00 25.06
CA GLU A 103 -11.43 -22.40 25.36
C GLU A 103 -10.33 -23.05 26.27
N GLY A 104 -9.27 -22.32 26.62
CA GLY A 104 -8.14 -22.82 27.43
C GLY A 104 -7.23 -23.82 26.71
N LYS A 105 -7.41 -24.00 25.39
CA LYS A 105 -6.62 -24.93 24.55
C LYS A 105 -5.28 -24.36 24.13
N LEU A 106 -5.13 -23.03 24.12
CA LEU A 106 -3.94 -22.33 23.69
C LEU A 106 -3.58 -21.22 24.67
N ASN A 107 -2.29 -21.06 24.96
CA ASN A 107 -1.74 -19.93 25.71
C ASN A 107 -0.83 -19.12 24.79
N LEU A 108 -1.12 -17.83 24.65
CA LEU A 108 -0.43 -16.93 23.74
C LEU A 108 1.08 -16.79 24.01
N GLN A 109 1.51 -17.01 25.25
CA GLN A 109 2.89 -16.78 25.71
C GLN A 109 3.72 -18.08 25.79
N LYS A 110 3.13 -19.25 25.56
CA LYS A 110 3.90 -20.49 25.50
C LYS A 110 4.61 -20.63 24.17
N PRO A 111 5.80 -21.27 24.13
CA PRO A 111 6.48 -21.64 22.91
C PRO A 111 5.58 -22.41 21.95
N ILE A 112 5.70 -22.17 20.66
CA ILE A 112 4.88 -22.87 19.65
C ILE A 112 5.15 -24.37 19.62
N THR A 113 6.36 -24.82 20.00
CA THR A 113 6.70 -26.24 20.15
C THR A 113 5.84 -26.96 21.20
N THR A 114 5.24 -26.25 22.16
CA THR A 114 4.24 -26.82 23.09
C THR A 114 3.06 -27.44 22.31
N TYR A 115 2.70 -26.89 21.17
CA TYR A 115 1.55 -27.28 20.37
C TYR A 115 1.96 -27.95 19.04
N LEU A 116 3.14 -27.61 18.54
CA LEU A 116 3.75 -28.15 17.32
C LEU A 116 5.09 -28.81 17.67
N PRO A 117 5.09 -30.00 18.30
CA PRO A 117 6.31 -30.64 18.77
C PRO A 117 7.30 -31.02 17.66
N ASP A 118 6.80 -31.13 16.42
CA ASP A 118 7.60 -31.45 15.24
C ASP A 118 8.25 -30.22 14.59
N TYR A 119 7.94 -28.99 15.08
CA TYR A 119 8.58 -27.77 14.62
C TYR A 119 10.02 -27.65 15.18
N PRO A 120 11.01 -27.14 14.42
CA PRO A 120 12.39 -27.05 14.88
C PRO A 120 12.53 -26.35 16.24
N LYS A 121 13.11 -27.03 17.22
CA LYS A 121 13.23 -26.51 18.61
C LYS A 121 14.09 -25.25 18.70
N ALA A 122 15.13 -25.15 17.86
CA ALA A 122 16.05 -24.01 17.88
C ALA A 122 15.33 -22.67 17.73
N THR A 123 14.27 -22.62 16.93
CA THR A 123 13.46 -21.43 16.68
C THR A 123 12.10 -21.51 17.41
N GLY A 124 11.48 -22.66 17.42
CA GLY A 124 10.12 -22.83 17.96
C GLY A 124 10.03 -22.74 19.48
N ASP A 125 11.11 -23.03 20.23
CA ASP A 125 11.13 -22.92 21.69
C ASP A 125 11.20 -21.46 22.19
N ILE A 126 11.54 -20.51 21.30
CA ILE A 126 11.61 -19.07 21.63
C ILE A 126 10.49 -18.25 20.97
N ILE A 127 9.77 -18.82 20.00
CA ILE A 127 8.65 -18.17 19.33
C ILE A 127 7.35 -18.52 20.05
N THR A 128 6.52 -17.52 20.30
CA THR A 128 5.18 -17.70 20.91
C THR A 128 4.07 -17.42 19.89
N THR A 129 2.84 -17.85 20.20
CA THR A 129 1.67 -17.50 19.37
C THR A 129 1.45 -15.98 19.31
N HIS A 130 1.77 -15.27 20.40
CA HIS A 130 1.75 -13.80 20.41
C HIS A 130 2.68 -13.21 19.34
N HIS A 131 3.91 -13.71 19.23
CA HIS A 131 4.87 -13.26 18.21
C HIS A 131 4.36 -13.50 16.78
N LEU A 132 3.67 -14.62 16.52
CA LEU A 132 3.07 -14.91 15.21
C LEU A 132 1.94 -13.91 14.88
N LEU A 133 1.03 -13.67 15.85
CA LEU A 133 -0.11 -12.76 15.69
C LEU A 133 0.29 -11.31 15.48
N THR A 134 1.43 -10.89 16.04
CA THR A 134 1.91 -9.50 16.01
C THR A 134 3.00 -9.26 14.96
N HIS A 135 3.34 -10.27 14.14
CA HIS A 135 4.43 -10.18 13.17
C HIS A 135 5.80 -9.82 13.80
N THR A 136 6.07 -10.34 14.99
CA THR A 136 7.32 -10.12 15.72
C THR A 136 8.11 -11.42 15.93
N SER A 137 7.82 -12.47 15.17
CA SER A 137 8.45 -13.79 15.36
C SER A 137 9.87 -13.90 14.79
N GLY A 138 10.26 -13.02 13.88
CA GLY A 138 11.51 -13.13 13.11
C GLY A 138 11.49 -14.20 12.03
N ILE A 139 10.42 -15.00 11.87
CA ILE A 139 10.32 -16.01 10.81
C ILE A 139 10.32 -15.32 9.44
N PRO A 140 11.26 -15.67 8.52
CA PRO A 140 11.31 -15.10 7.19
C PRO A 140 10.00 -15.23 6.43
N ASN A 141 9.60 -14.17 5.74
CA ASN A 141 8.36 -14.16 4.95
C ASN A 141 8.56 -14.91 3.64
N TYR A 142 7.87 -16.02 3.44
CA TYR A 142 8.02 -16.86 2.26
C TYR A 142 7.75 -16.12 0.94
N THR A 143 6.89 -15.09 0.94
CA THR A 143 6.61 -14.30 -0.27
C THR A 143 7.79 -13.44 -0.72
N SER A 144 8.81 -13.28 0.11
CA SER A 144 10.06 -12.55 -0.20
C SER A 144 11.19 -13.47 -0.69
N PHE A 145 10.96 -14.77 -0.79
CA PHE A 145 12.00 -15.69 -1.26
C PHE A 145 12.26 -15.52 -2.76
N PRO A 146 13.53 -15.55 -3.19
CA PRO A 146 13.86 -15.43 -4.60
C PRO A 146 13.08 -16.45 -5.44
N LYS A 147 12.54 -16.01 -6.57
CA LYS A 147 11.76 -16.83 -7.53
C LYS A 147 10.50 -17.49 -6.97
N PHE A 148 10.09 -17.19 -5.72
CA PHE A 148 8.88 -17.78 -5.15
C PHE A 148 7.66 -17.60 -6.05
N MET A 149 7.45 -16.40 -6.58
CA MET A 149 6.32 -16.08 -7.46
C MET A 149 6.43 -16.69 -8.86
N GLU A 150 7.62 -17.11 -9.27
CA GLU A 150 7.87 -17.70 -10.59
C GLU A 150 7.72 -19.22 -10.55
N ASP A 151 8.25 -19.86 -9.52
CA ASP A 151 8.40 -21.30 -9.43
C ASP A 151 7.36 -21.94 -8.48
N GLU A 152 7.38 -21.52 -7.21
CA GLU A 152 6.65 -22.23 -6.13
C GLU A 152 5.17 -21.84 -6.03
N SER A 153 4.84 -20.59 -6.37
CA SER A 153 3.49 -20.06 -6.16
C SER A 153 2.37 -20.75 -6.96
N ARG A 154 2.75 -21.59 -7.91
CA ARG A 154 1.82 -22.30 -8.81
C ARG A 154 1.54 -23.76 -8.40
N ASN A 155 2.29 -24.28 -7.42
CA ASN A 155 2.21 -25.66 -7.01
C ASN A 155 1.26 -25.81 -5.82
N PRO A 156 0.43 -26.87 -5.77
CA PRO A 156 -0.36 -27.18 -4.59
C PRO A 156 0.52 -27.78 -3.49
N TYR A 157 0.26 -27.41 -2.24
CA TYR A 157 0.96 -27.93 -1.08
C TYR A 157 0.00 -28.38 0.00
N THR A 158 0.37 -29.45 0.71
CA THR A 158 -0.20 -29.68 2.04
C THR A 158 0.41 -28.67 3.03
N PRO A 159 -0.30 -28.27 4.10
CA PRO A 159 0.26 -27.36 5.09
C PRO A 159 1.61 -27.82 5.65
N ALA A 160 1.74 -29.13 5.94
CA ALA A 160 2.98 -29.71 6.45
C ALA A 160 4.15 -29.63 5.46
N ALA A 161 3.89 -29.82 4.15
CA ALA A 161 4.92 -29.68 3.11
C ALA A 161 5.33 -28.23 2.91
N PHE A 162 4.38 -27.29 2.96
CA PHE A 162 4.69 -25.87 2.76
C PHE A 162 5.54 -25.25 3.87
N VAL A 163 5.30 -25.65 5.12
CA VAL A 163 6.09 -25.19 6.27
C VAL A 163 7.58 -25.45 6.09
N LYS A 164 7.96 -26.56 5.42
CA LYS A 164 9.36 -26.92 5.14
C LYS A 164 10.12 -25.88 4.30
N MET A 165 9.44 -24.95 3.66
CA MET A 165 10.10 -23.86 2.95
C MET A 165 10.78 -22.86 3.88
N PHE A 166 10.33 -22.74 5.13
CA PHE A 166 10.80 -21.70 6.03
C PHE A 166 11.10 -22.15 7.48
N ASP A 167 10.69 -23.36 7.92
CA ASP A 167 10.82 -23.78 9.32
C ASP A 167 12.28 -24.00 9.78
N GLU A 168 13.18 -24.37 8.85
CA GLU A 168 14.61 -24.58 9.11
C GLU A 168 15.47 -23.34 8.83
N LYS A 169 14.87 -22.23 8.38
CA LYS A 169 15.60 -20.99 8.13
C LYS A 169 15.93 -20.28 9.44
N GLU A 170 17.08 -19.60 9.44
CA GLU A 170 17.41 -18.68 10.54
C GLU A 170 16.39 -17.56 10.65
N LEU A 171 16.16 -17.09 11.86
CA LEU A 171 15.28 -15.95 12.10
C LEU A 171 15.96 -14.66 11.62
N ASP A 172 15.22 -13.77 10.99
CA ASP A 172 15.70 -12.46 10.54
C ASP A 172 16.09 -11.56 11.72
N PHE A 173 15.52 -11.82 12.93
CA PHE A 173 15.78 -11.10 14.18
C PHE A 173 15.23 -11.88 15.38
N ALA A 174 15.59 -11.50 16.60
CA ALA A 174 15.11 -12.14 17.81
C ALA A 174 13.59 -11.92 18.01
N PRO A 175 12.82 -12.97 18.41
CA PRO A 175 11.37 -12.83 18.62
C PRO A 175 11.04 -11.72 19.63
N GLY A 176 10.11 -10.83 19.25
CA GLY A 176 9.71 -9.66 20.03
C GLY A 176 10.53 -8.39 19.79
N GLU A 177 11.64 -8.45 19.06
CA GLU A 177 12.55 -7.31 18.86
C GLU A 177 11.92 -6.20 18.02
N LYS A 178 11.28 -6.55 16.92
CA LYS A 178 10.69 -5.58 15.98
C LYS A 178 9.53 -6.17 15.19
N PHE A 179 8.76 -5.27 14.57
CA PHE A 179 7.75 -5.65 13.58
C PHE A 179 8.38 -5.99 12.23
N SER A 180 8.01 -7.14 11.69
CA SER A 180 8.30 -7.52 10.30
C SER A 180 7.16 -8.40 9.78
N TYR A 181 6.36 -7.85 8.87
CA TYR A 181 5.19 -8.53 8.35
C TYR A 181 5.54 -9.88 7.72
N SER A 182 4.99 -10.96 8.25
CA SER A 182 5.28 -12.33 7.80
C SER A 182 4.02 -13.16 7.57
N ASN A 183 3.81 -13.56 6.31
CA ASN A 183 2.76 -14.52 5.96
C ASN A 183 3.08 -15.91 6.54
N SER A 184 4.36 -16.27 6.69
CA SER A 184 4.80 -17.52 7.31
C SER A 184 4.26 -17.68 8.74
N GLY A 185 4.24 -16.58 9.52
CA GLY A 185 3.68 -16.59 10.87
C GLY A 185 2.18 -16.92 10.87
N TYR A 186 1.40 -16.29 10.00
CA TYR A 186 -0.03 -16.58 9.88
C TYR A 186 -0.34 -17.94 9.27
N PHE A 187 0.54 -18.44 8.42
CA PHE A 187 0.45 -19.83 7.95
C PHE A 187 0.54 -20.81 9.13
N LEU A 188 1.51 -20.63 10.03
CA LEU A 188 1.65 -21.44 11.25
C LEU A 188 0.45 -21.32 12.17
N LEU A 189 -0.18 -20.14 12.29
CA LEU A 189 -1.42 -19.98 13.06
C LEU A 189 -2.55 -20.87 12.54
N GLY A 190 -2.67 -21.04 11.21
CA GLY A 190 -3.62 -21.98 10.61
C GLY A 190 -3.35 -23.44 11.03
N ILE A 191 -2.09 -23.84 11.03
CA ILE A 191 -1.69 -25.19 11.48
C ILE A 191 -1.98 -25.39 12.98
N LEU A 192 -1.72 -24.37 13.81
CA LEU A 192 -2.08 -24.39 15.22
C LEU A 192 -3.60 -24.59 15.43
N VAL A 193 -4.40 -23.89 14.61
CA VAL A 193 -5.87 -24.03 14.65
C VAL A 193 -6.28 -25.47 14.32
N GLU A 194 -5.73 -26.06 13.25
CA GLU A 194 -6.04 -27.44 12.88
C GLU A 194 -5.59 -28.46 13.94
N LYS A 195 -4.37 -28.30 14.41
CA LYS A 195 -3.78 -29.23 15.43
C LYS A 195 -4.58 -29.25 16.72
N LEU A 196 -5.02 -28.07 17.21
CA LEU A 196 -5.71 -27.95 18.49
C LEU A 196 -7.22 -28.21 18.41
N SER A 197 -7.82 -28.04 17.23
CA SER A 197 -9.24 -28.30 17.03
C SER A 197 -9.54 -29.73 16.54
N GLY A 198 -8.59 -30.37 15.88
CA GLY A 198 -8.79 -31.64 15.17
C GLY A 198 -9.65 -31.51 13.91
N LYS A 199 -9.87 -30.28 13.42
CA LYS A 199 -10.66 -29.97 12.20
C LYS A 199 -9.79 -29.20 11.22
N SER A 200 -10.15 -29.22 9.92
CA SER A 200 -9.48 -28.37 8.94
C SER A 200 -9.70 -26.88 9.26
N TYR A 201 -8.78 -26.04 8.83
CA TYR A 201 -8.88 -24.58 8.97
C TYR A 201 -10.18 -24.05 8.35
N GLU A 202 -10.55 -24.54 7.16
CA GLU A 202 -11.81 -24.23 6.48
C GLU A 202 -13.02 -24.59 7.36
N GLN A 203 -13.04 -25.82 7.91
CA GLN A 203 -14.14 -26.26 8.78
C GLN A 203 -14.24 -25.41 10.05
N MET A 204 -13.11 -24.98 10.62
CA MET A 204 -13.10 -24.08 11.78
C MET A 204 -13.66 -22.72 11.43
N LEU A 205 -13.31 -22.13 10.29
CA LEU A 205 -13.91 -20.88 9.80
C LEU A 205 -15.43 -21.01 9.67
N GLN A 206 -15.89 -22.10 9.02
CA GLN A 206 -17.30 -22.36 8.80
C GLN A 206 -18.07 -22.49 10.11
N ASP A 207 -17.60 -23.34 11.02
CA ASP A 207 -18.32 -23.69 12.26
C ASP A 207 -18.29 -22.54 13.28
N LYS A 208 -17.15 -21.86 13.39
CA LYS A 208 -16.90 -20.92 14.47
C LYS A 208 -17.19 -19.45 14.11
N ILE A 209 -17.25 -19.13 12.80
CA ILE A 209 -17.44 -17.74 12.36
C ILE A 209 -18.59 -17.65 11.34
N PHE A 210 -18.51 -18.34 10.20
CA PHE A 210 -19.44 -18.05 9.10
C PHE A 210 -20.86 -18.50 9.40
N THR A 211 -21.04 -19.68 9.96
CA THR A 211 -22.36 -20.20 10.36
C THR A 211 -23.00 -19.36 11.47
N PRO A 212 -22.31 -19.04 12.60
CA PRO A 212 -22.87 -18.16 13.64
C PRO A 212 -23.27 -16.78 13.14
N LEU A 213 -22.56 -16.21 12.17
CA LEU A 213 -22.83 -14.88 11.62
C LEU A 213 -23.72 -14.89 10.37
N ASN A 214 -24.14 -16.04 9.91
CA ASN A 214 -24.91 -16.19 8.66
C ASN A 214 -24.18 -15.56 7.45
N MET A 215 -22.85 -15.74 7.38
CA MET A 215 -21.99 -15.28 6.28
C MET A 215 -21.94 -16.35 5.19
N LYS A 216 -23.01 -16.47 4.41
CA LYS A 216 -23.20 -17.54 3.41
C LYS A 216 -22.37 -17.37 2.14
N GLU A 217 -21.93 -16.14 1.86
CA GLU A 217 -21.18 -15.80 0.67
C GLU A 217 -19.68 -15.63 0.96
N THR A 218 -19.23 -16.13 2.13
CA THR A 218 -17.83 -16.11 2.57
C THR A 218 -17.33 -17.54 2.74
N GLY A 219 -16.08 -17.78 2.36
CA GLY A 219 -15.48 -19.11 2.49
C GLY A 219 -13.97 -19.11 2.30
N TYR A 220 -13.40 -20.31 2.43
CA TYR A 220 -12.03 -20.61 2.03
C TYR A 220 -12.00 -20.88 0.52
N ASP A 221 -11.14 -20.18 -0.23
CA ASP A 221 -11.05 -20.35 -1.68
C ASP A 221 -10.15 -21.55 -2.02
N ASN A 222 -10.64 -22.41 -2.88
CA ASN A 222 -9.87 -23.47 -3.50
C ASN A 222 -10.22 -23.57 -4.99
N HIS A 223 -9.34 -24.20 -5.76
CA HIS A 223 -9.53 -24.33 -7.22
C HIS A 223 -10.47 -25.48 -7.60
N GLY A 224 -10.77 -26.40 -6.68
CA GLY A 224 -11.63 -27.56 -6.94
C GLY A 224 -13.11 -27.22 -6.98
N ASP A 225 -13.52 -26.15 -6.30
CA ASP A 225 -14.93 -25.80 -6.16
C ASP A 225 -15.44 -24.87 -7.27
N ILE A 226 -16.64 -25.16 -7.72
CA ILE A 226 -17.38 -24.23 -8.60
C ILE A 226 -18.04 -23.16 -7.73
N LEU A 227 -17.33 -22.05 -7.56
CA LEU A 227 -17.79 -20.92 -6.75
C LEU A 227 -18.57 -19.93 -7.62
N LYS A 228 -19.90 -19.90 -7.47
CA LYS A 228 -20.76 -18.95 -8.19
C LYS A 228 -20.50 -17.52 -7.76
N ASN A 229 -20.60 -16.58 -8.70
CA ASN A 229 -20.39 -15.14 -8.51
C ASN A 229 -18.97 -14.77 -8.01
N ARG A 230 -17.96 -15.61 -8.27
CA ARG A 230 -16.57 -15.26 -8.00
C ARG A 230 -16.02 -14.37 -9.10
N ALA A 231 -15.45 -13.20 -8.74
CA ALA A 231 -14.75 -12.36 -9.67
C ALA A 231 -13.48 -13.03 -10.20
N THR A 232 -13.13 -12.76 -11.44
CA THR A 232 -11.80 -13.02 -12.00
C THR A 232 -10.86 -11.91 -11.61
N GLY A 233 -9.62 -12.25 -11.26
CA GLY A 233 -8.58 -11.26 -10.93
C GLY A 233 -7.84 -10.79 -12.17
N TYR A 234 -7.61 -9.49 -12.28
CA TYR A 234 -6.92 -8.83 -13.38
C TYR A 234 -5.77 -7.97 -12.88
N GLU A 235 -4.79 -7.73 -13.72
CA GLU A 235 -3.70 -6.78 -13.49
C GLU A 235 -3.67 -5.75 -14.60
N LYS A 236 -3.31 -4.52 -14.26
CA LYS A 236 -3.13 -3.46 -15.26
C LYS A 236 -1.85 -3.70 -16.03
N GLN A 237 -1.96 -3.67 -17.33
CA GLN A 237 -0.83 -3.71 -18.24
C GLN A 237 -1.17 -2.90 -19.49
N GLY A 238 -0.38 -1.91 -19.81
CA GLY A 238 -0.48 -1.24 -21.07
C GLY A 238 -1.71 -0.40 -21.33
N GLY A 239 -2.20 0.27 -20.30
CA GLY A 239 -3.44 1.01 -20.41
C GLY A 239 -4.70 0.13 -20.44
N GLY A 240 -4.55 -1.20 -20.48
CA GLY A 240 -5.60 -2.20 -20.41
C GLY A 240 -5.48 -3.12 -19.20
N TYR A 241 -6.08 -4.31 -19.33
CA TYR A 241 -6.05 -5.36 -18.32
C TYR A 241 -5.59 -6.67 -18.92
N VAL A 242 -4.90 -7.47 -18.11
CA VAL A 242 -4.55 -8.86 -18.39
C VAL A 242 -5.03 -9.72 -17.24
N ASN A 243 -5.23 -11.02 -17.51
CA ASN A 243 -5.51 -11.97 -16.43
C ASN A 243 -4.35 -12.01 -15.45
N SER A 244 -4.66 -11.97 -14.15
CA SER A 244 -3.64 -12.08 -13.12
C SER A 244 -2.92 -13.44 -13.18
N ARG A 245 -1.66 -13.47 -12.75
CA ARG A 245 -0.90 -14.72 -12.67
C ARG A 245 -1.62 -15.70 -11.75
N TYR A 246 -1.58 -16.98 -12.13
CA TYR A 246 -2.10 -18.06 -11.29
C TYR A 246 -1.34 -18.12 -9.96
N LEU A 247 -2.09 -18.33 -8.89
CA LEU A 247 -1.59 -18.58 -7.55
C LEU A 247 -2.40 -19.75 -6.97
N ASP A 248 -1.73 -20.81 -6.52
CA ASP A 248 -2.42 -21.89 -5.85
C ASP A 248 -2.92 -21.46 -4.46
N MET A 249 -4.21 -21.67 -4.19
CA MET A 249 -4.84 -21.16 -2.97
C MET A 249 -4.48 -21.95 -1.71
N THR A 250 -3.75 -23.08 -1.84
CA THR A 250 -3.15 -23.76 -0.69
C THR A 250 -2.02 -22.95 -0.05
N ILE A 251 -1.40 -22.06 -0.82
CA ILE A 251 -0.22 -21.27 -0.42
C ILE A 251 -0.56 -20.11 0.52
N PRO A 252 -1.51 -19.21 0.22
CA PRO A 252 -1.88 -18.16 1.17
C PRO A 252 -2.52 -18.70 2.45
N TYR A 253 -3.23 -19.82 2.37
CA TYR A 253 -3.82 -20.55 3.49
C TYR A 253 -4.43 -19.61 4.53
N ALA A 254 -4.08 -19.75 5.81
CA ALA A 254 -4.57 -18.90 6.89
C ALA A 254 -4.05 -17.44 6.87
N ALA A 255 -3.11 -17.13 5.97
CA ALA A 255 -2.63 -15.77 5.74
C ALA A 255 -3.42 -15.01 4.68
N GLY A 256 -4.19 -15.70 3.77
CA GLY A 256 -4.75 -15.00 2.64
C GLY A 256 -5.79 -15.73 1.76
N SER A 257 -6.24 -16.95 2.07
CA SER A 257 -7.04 -17.77 1.13
C SER A 257 -8.55 -17.63 1.25
N MET A 258 -9.06 -16.60 1.90
CA MET A 258 -10.51 -16.39 1.97
C MET A 258 -11.03 -15.56 0.80
N TYR A 259 -12.30 -15.80 0.48
CA TYR A 259 -13.14 -14.90 -0.32
C TYR A 259 -14.33 -14.40 0.51
N SER A 260 -14.89 -13.25 0.12
CA SER A 260 -16.11 -12.72 0.71
C SER A 260 -16.82 -11.73 -0.21
N THR A 261 -17.94 -11.20 0.26
CA THR A 261 -18.70 -10.08 -0.31
C THR A 261 -18.68 -8.89 0.65
N VAL A 262 -18.98 -7.69 0.14
CA VAL A 262 -19.08 -6.49 1.00
C VAL A 262 -20.21 -6.63 2.04
N GLU A 263 -21.27 -7.39 1.72
CA GLU A 263 -22.41 -7.62 2.62
C GLU A 263 -22.05 -8.55 3.78
N ASP A 264 -21.29 -9.61 3.52
CA ASP A 264 -20.84 -10.52 4.59
C ASP A 264 -19.75 -9.86 5.46
N LEU A 265 -18.88 -9.03 4.89
CA LEU A 265 -17.93 -8.24 5.67
C LEU A 265 -18.62 -7.17 6.54
N TYR A 266 -19.78 -6.66 6.14
CA TYR A 266 -20.61 -5.85 7.03
C TYR A 266 -21.17 -6.66 8.21
N LYS A 267 -21.64 -7.91 8.00
CA LYS A 267 -22.07 -8.79 9.10
C LYS A 267 -20.89 -9.09 10.05
N TRP A 268 -19.69 -9.31 9.49
CA TRP A 268 -18.47 -9.45 10.26
C TRP A 268 -18.21 -8.23 11.14
N ASP A 269 -18.23 -7.02 10.57
CA ASP A 269 -18.05 -5.78 11.33
C ASP A 269 -19.07 -5.64 12.47
N GLN A 270 -20.36 -5.88 12.18
CA GLN A 270 -21.41 -5.76 13.20
C GLN A 270 -21.23 -6.76 14.34
N ALA A 271 -20.77 -7.98 14.06
CA ALA A 271 -20.50 -8.99 15.09
C ALA A 271 -19.37 -8.56 16.03
N LEU A 272 -18.40 -7.80 15.55
CA LEU A 272 -17.26 -7.31 16.35
C LEU A 272 -17.66 -6.27 17.43
N TYR A 273 -18.88 -5.77 17.44
CA TYR A 273 -19.43 -4.95 18.52
C TYR A 273 -20.16 -5.77 19.58
N THR A 274 -20.19 -7.09 19.43
CA THR A 274 -20.91 -8.03 20.31
C THR A 274 -19.96 -9.03 20.95
N THR A 275 -20.49 -9.89 21.80
CA THR A 275 -19.76 -11.04 22.38
C THR A 275 -20.15 -12.37 21.73
N THR A 276 -20.76 -12.34 20.55
CA THR A 276 -21.24 -13.55 19.84
C THR A 276 -20.11 -14.53 19.53
N LEU A 277 -18.95 -14.02 19.10
CA LEU A 277 -17.81 -14.86 18.71
C LEU A 277 -16.79 -15.04 19.81
N LEU A 278 -16.67 -14.05 20.72
CA LEU A 278 -15.57 -14.02 21.69
C LEU A 278 -16.01 -13.23 22.94
N PRO A 279 -15.71 -13.70 24.18
CA PRO A 279 -15.92 -12.94 25.40
C PRO A 279 -15.22 -11.56 25.36
N LYS A 280 -15.78 -10.59 26.10
CA LYS A 280 -15.33 -9.18 26.09
C LYS A 280 -13.83 -9.01 26.38
N GLU A 281 -13.30 -9.76 27.34
CA GLU A 281 -11.88 -9.70 27.69
C GLU A 281 -10.96 -10.05 26.52
N TYR A 282 -11.30 -11.07 25.73
CA TYR A 282 -10.53 -11.47 24.56
C TYR A 282 -10.77 -10.54 23.36
N MET A 283 -11.98 -9.93 23.24
CA MET A 283 -12.21 -8.86 22.27
C MET A 283 -11.31 -7.65 22.55
N THR A 284 -11.03 -7.35 23.82
CA THR A 284 -10.08 -6.30 24.19
C THR A 284 -8.66 -6.64 23.72
N LEU A 285 -8.23 -7.90 23.89
CA LEU A 285 -6.93 -8.35 23.38
C LEU A 285 -6.86 -8.33 21.85
N TYR A 286 -7.96 -8.64 21.18
CA TYR A 286 -8.04 -8.71 19.73
C TYR A 286 -7.70 -7.37 19.05
N PHE A 287 -8.07 -6.24 19.65
CA PHE A 287 -7.87 -4.90 19.11
C PHE A 287 -6.79 -4.09 19.85
N LYS A 288 -6.14 -4.68 20.87
CA LYS A 288 -5.09 -3.98 21.61
C LYS A 288 -3.89 -3.70 20.69
N PRO A 289 -3.40 -2.47 20.61
CA PRO A 289 -2.14 -2.16 19.93
C PRO A 289 -0.98 -2.83 20.69
N TYR A 290 -0.13 -3.55 19.94
CA TYR A 290 0.99 -4.28 20.52
C TYR A 290 2.34 -3.75 20.07
N ILE A 291 2.45 -3.32 18.82
CA ILE A 291 3.71 -2.86 18.25
C ILE A 291 3.44 -1.88 17.12
N THR A 292 4.27 -0.83 17.01
CA THR A 292 4.21 0.11 15.89
C THR A 292 4.64 -0.58 14.61
N ALA A 293 3.83 -0.48 13.55
CA ALA A 293 3.96 -1.27 12.33
C ALA A 293 4.07 -0.43 11.06
N PHE A 294 3.09 0.41 10.75
CA PHE A 294 2.97 1.14 9.50
C PHE A 294 3.01 2.65 9.76
N GLY A 295 4.20 3.24 9.73
CA GLY A 295 4.37 4.65 10.07
C GLY A 295 3.91 4.94 11.50
N SER A 296 2.74 5.59 11.66
CA SER A 296 2.15 5.91 12.98
C SER A 296 1.07 4.92 13.43
N ALA A 297 0.78 3.88 12.66
CA ALA A 297 -0.21 2.87 13.02
C ALA A 297 0.45 1.69 13.74
N ASP A 298 -0.23 1.18 14.76
CA ASP A 298 0.16 -0.02 15.48
C ASP A 298 -0.49 -1.28 14.87
N TYR A 299 0.05 -2.45 15.18
CA TYR A 299 -0.52 -3.74 14.83
C TYR A 299 -1.11 -4.42 16.07
N ALA A 300 -2.36 -4.86 15.92
CA ALA A 300 -3.07 -5.72 16.83
C ALA A 300 -3.10 -7.17 16.29
N TYR A 301 -4.01 -8.02 16.75
CA TYR A 301 -4.11 -9.39 16.23
C TYR A 301 -4.91 -9.41 14.91
N GLY A 302 -4.20 -9.32 13.78
CA GLY A 302 -4.78 -9.30 12.43
C GLY A 302 -5.36 -7.93 12.02
N TRP A 303 -5.03 -6.87 12.74
CA TRP A 303 -5.54 -5.52 12.49
C TRP A 303 -4.44 -4.46 12.59
N ALA A 304 -4.46 -3.51 11.68
CA ALA A 304 -3.78 -2.24 11.85
C ALA A 304 -4.71 -1.30 12.63
N VAL A 305 -4.19 -0.62 13.64
CA VAL A 305 -4.96 0.27 14.52
C VAL A 305 -4.24 1.61 14.67
N GLY A 306 -4.98 2.71 14.62
CA GLY A 306 -4.37 4.03 14.75
C GLY A 306 -5.26 5.15 14.24
N TYR A 307 -4.73 6.37 14.27
CA TYR A 307 -5.45 7.53 13.76
C TYR A 307 -5.28 7.70 12.26
N SER A 308 -6.40 7.80 11.55
CA SER A 308 -6.45 8.06 10.11
C SER A 308 -7.01 9.45 9.84
N LYS A 309 -6.45 10.17 8.88
CA LYS A 309 -6.97 11.49 8.46
C LYS A 309 -8.37 11.37 7.87
N ILE A 310 -9.17 12.42 8.06
CA ILE A 310 -10.52 12.57 7.50
C ILE A 310 -10.43 13.48 6.26
N GLY A 311 -10.51 12.89 5.08
CA GLY A 311 -10.31 13.64 3.83
C GLY A 311 -8.96 14.34 3.80
N THR A 312 -8.93 15.58 3.32
CA THR A 312 -7.73 16.43 3.27
C THR A 312 -7.59 17.33 4.51
N SER A 313 -8.52 17.20 5.48
CA SER A 313 -8.50 18.02 6.69
C SER A 313 -7.37 17.61 7.65
N THR A 314 -7.12 18.45 8.65
CA THR A 314 -6.20 18.13 9.77
C THR A 314 -6.84 17.18 10.79
N ASP A 315 -8.15 16.97 10.72
CA ASP A 315 -8.88 16.10 11.64
C ASP A 315 -8.53 14.63 11.39
N SER A 316 -8.56 13.85 12.45
CA SER A 316 -8.31 12.42 12.40
C SER A 316 -9.31 11.65 13.26
N ILE A 317 -9.50 10.38 12.94
CA ILE A 317 -10.36 9.46 13.70
C ILE A 317 -9.61 8.15 13.95
N TYR A 318 -9.82 7.57 15.12
CA TYR A 318 -9.23 6.27 15.44
C TYR A 318 -9.91 5.17 14.63
N THR A 319 -9.11 4.42 13.89
CA THR A 319 -9.57 3.38 12.97
C THR A 319 -8.94 2.03 13.29
N ILE A 320 -9.68 1.00 12.97
CA ILE A 320 -9.26 -0.39 13.01
C ILE A 320 -9.52 -0.94 11.61
N GLY A 321 -8.49 -1.41 10.93
CA GLY A 321 -8.63 -1.87 9.55
C GLY A 321 -7.54 -2.83 9.12
N HIS A 322 -7.66 -3.38 7.94
CA HIS A 322 -6.61 -4.15 7.29
C HIS A 322 -6.82 -4.15 5.78
N GLY A 323 -5.76 -3.92 5.04
CA GLY A 323 -5.74 -4.12 3.60
C GLY A 323 -5.46 -5.57 3.22
N GLY A 324 -5.82 -5.96 2.02
CA GLY A 324 -5.48 -7.26 1.44
C GLY A 324 -4.95 -7.12 0.03
N GLY A 325 -3.91 -7.87 -0.30
CA GLY A 325 -3.37 -8.00 -1.65
C GLY A 325 -3.16 -9.47 -1.97
N ILE A 326 -3.61 -9.89 -3.14
CA ILE A 326 -3.40 -11.20 -3.73
C ILE A 326 -3.54 -11.07 -5.24
N ASN A 327 -2.94 -11.95 -6.03
CA ASN A 327 -2.92 -11.85 -7.49
C ASN A 327 -4.25 -11.38 -8.07
N GLY A 328 -4.25 -10.23 -8.73
CA GLY A 328 -5.42 -9.62 -9.34
C GLY A 328 -6.45 -8.98 -8.39
N PHE A 329 -6.22 -9.00 -7.08
CA PHE A 329 -7.15 -8.42 -6.11
C PHE A 329 -6.42 -7.53 -5.11
N ASN A 330 -7.04 -6.41 -4.76
CA ASN A 330 -6.72 -5.70 -3.54
C ASN A 330 -8.00 -5.27 -2.82
N THR A 331 -7.97 -5.31 -1.50
CA THR A 331 -9.14 -5.17 -0.66
C THR A 331 -8.83 -4.27 0.53
N ASN A 332 -9.83 -3.61 1.07
CA ASN A 332 -9.71 -2.83 2.30
C ASN A 332 -10.98 -2.95 3.13
N ILE A 333 -10.82 -3.18 4.42
CA ILE A 333 -11.86 -3.02 5.43
C ILE A 333 -11.36 -2.03 6.47
N SER A 334 -12.11 -0.96 6.70
CA SER A 334 -11.71 0.09 7.62
C SER A 334 -12.89 0.60 8.41
N ARG A 335 -12.84 0.42 9.73
CA ARG A 335 -13.89 0.74 10.68
C ARG A 335 -13.44 1.80 11.67
N ALA A 336 -14.34 2.70 12.08
CA ALA A 336 -14.16 3.58 13.21
C ALA A 336 -15.18 3.20 14.29
N THR A 337 -14.69 2.88 15.49
CA THR A 337 -15.53 2.32 16.55
C THR A 337 -16.31 3.38 17.33
N SER A 338 -15.90 4.65 17.27
CA SER A 338 -16.53 5.77 17.97
C SER A 338 -17.96 6.03 17.51
N ASP A 339 -18.24 5.81 16.22
CA ASP A 339 -19.53 6.07 15.58
C ASP A 339 -20.03 4.89 14.73
N LYS A 340 -19.36 3.74 14.82
CA LYS A 340 -19.67 2.54 14.04
C LYS A 340 -19.69 2.76 12.52
N SER A 341 -18.82 3.66 12.02
CA SER A 341 -18.64 3.83 10.59
C SER A 341 -17.75 2.75 9.99
N LEU A 342 -18.08 2.34 8.76
CA LEU A 342 -17.40 1.26 8.04
C LEU A 342 -17.25 1.63 6.57
N VAL A 343 -16.07 1.38 6.01
CA VAL A 343 -15.80 1.38 4.57
C VAL A 343 -15.22 0.02 4.19
N VAL A 344 -15.85 -0.66 3.24
CA VAL A 344 -15.37 -1.90 2.62
C VAL A 344 -15.21 -1.67 1.14
N LEU A 345 -14.01 -1.91 0.64
CA LEU A 345 -13.64 -1.83 -0.77
C LEU A 345 -13.04 -3.17 -1.20
N LEU A 346 -13.68 -3.85 -2.14
CA LEU A 346 -13.20 -5.10 -2.72
C LEU A 346 -12.97 -4.87 -4.22
N ASN A 347 -11.73 -4.98 -4.66
CA ASN A 347 -11.32 -4.69 -6.03
C ASN A 347 -10.71 -5.93 -6.66
N ASN A 348 -11.08 -6.23 -7.92
CA ASN A 348 -10.57 -7.36 -8.68
C ASN A 348 -9.60 -6.95 -9.82
N THR A 349 -8.93 -5.83 -9.64
CA THR A 349 -7.76 -5.43 -10.41
C THR A 349 -6.62 -5.08 -9.46
N GLY A 350 -5.38 -5.37 -9.79
CA GLY A 350 -4.24 -5.02 -8.95
C GLY A 350 -4.06 -3.50 -8.86
N GLY A 351 -3.58 -3.00 -7.72
CA GLY A 351 -3.05 -1.63 -7.58
C GLY A 351 -4.08 -0.50 -7.47
N ALA A 352 -5.36 -0.76 -7.11
CA ALA A 352 -6.31 0.31 -6.82
C ALA A 352 -5.90 1.09 -5.55
N PRO A 353 -6.04 2.44 -5.52
CA PRO A 353 -5.64 3.28 -4.38
C PRO A 353 -6.71 3.29 -3.28
N LEU A 354 -6.93 2.12 -2.65
CA LEU A 354 -8.03 1.92 -1.71
C LEU A 354 -7.93 2.77 -0.44
N ASP A 355 -6.71 3.13 -0.02
CA ASP A 355 -6.50 4.01 1.13
C ASP A 355 -6.94 5.44 0.81
N ASP A 356 -6.59 5.98 -0.35
CA ASP A 356 -7.04 7.30 -0.80
C ASP A 356 -8.56 7.34 -0.97
N MET A 357 -9.14 6.27 -1.55
CA MET A 357 -10.60 6.13 -1.66
C MET A 357 -11.27 6.11 -0.29
N THR A 358 -10.73 5.35 0.67
CA THR A 358 -11.25 5.26 2.04
C THR A 358 -11.18 6.62 2.74
N LYS A 359 -10.06 7.33 2.57
CA LYS A 359 -9.84 8.67 3.12
C LYS A 359 -10.82 9.69 2.53
N ALA A 360 -11.04 9.67 1.20
CA ALA A 360 -11.99 10.56 0.52
C ALA A 360 -13.45 10.26 0.94
N ILE A 361 -13.84 8.97 0.99
CA ILE A 361 -15.16 8.55 1.49
C ILE A 361 -15.40 9.07 2.91
N ARG A 362 -14.40 8.98 3.79
CA ARG A 362 -14.49 9.57 5.13
C ARG A 362 -14.63 11.08 5.10
N GLY A 363 -13.91 11.77 4.22
CA GLY A 363 -14.11 13.22 3.99
C GLY A 363 -15.59 13.53 3.75
N ILE A 364 -16.23 12.80 2.85
CA ILE A 364 -17.67 12.94 2.54
C ILE A 364 -18.53 12.62 3.77
N MET A 365 -18.26 11.48 4.44
CA MET A 365 -19.06 11.04 5.60
C MET A 365 -19.08 12.07 6.73
N TYR A 366 -17.96 12.73 6.97
CA TYR A 366 -17.80 13.72 8.05
C TYR A 366 -17.94 15.19 7.59
N GLY A 367 -18.33 15.42 6.33
CA GLY A 367 -18.50 16.78 5.78
C GLY A 367 -17.20 17.58 5.73
N LYS A 368 -16.08 16.90 5.48
CA LYS A 368 -14.75 17.51 5.31
C LYS A 368 -14.34 17.53 3.84
N THR A 369 -13.36 18.35 3.51
CA THR A 369 -12.74 18.40 2.18
C THR A 369 -12.08 17.07 1.85
N TYR A 370 -12.09 16.71 0.56
CA TYR A 370 -11.47 15.49 0.04
C TYR A 370 -11.00 15.71 -1.40
N ASP A 371 -10.05 14.89 -1.84
CA ASP A 371 -9.55 14.94 -3.19
C ASP A 371 -10.34 14.01 -4.11
N MET A 372 -10.69 14.51 -5.29
CA MET A 372 -11.15 13.67 -6.39
C MET A 372 -9.94 13.00 -7.06
N PRO A 373 -10.11 11.78 -7.62
CA PRO A 373 -9.01 11.15 -8.35
C PRO A 373 -8.63 11.96 -9.58
N LYS A 374 -7.33 11.98 -9.88
CA LYS A 374 -6.80 12.59 -11.11
C LYS A 374 -6.57 11.52 -12.17
N LYS A 375 -6.67 11.89 -13.45
CA LYS A 375 -6.30 11.01 -14.56
C LYS A 375 -4.79 10.74 -14.55
N SER A 376 -4.37 9.60 -15.07
CA SER A 376 -2.94 9.32 -15.23
C SER A 376 -2.43 9.96 -16.53
N VAL A 377 -1.39 10.80 -16.43
CA VAL A 377 -0.66 11.30 -17.63
C VAL A 377 -0.12 10.11 -18.41
N ALA A 378 0.50 9.14 -17.74
CA ALA A 378 1.12 7.99 -18.38
C ALA A 378 0.13 7.17 -19.22
N ASN A 379 -1.03 6.82 -18.64
CA ASN A 379 -2.06 6.06 -19.35
C ASN A 379 -2.63 6.85 -20.55
N ALA A 380 -2.85 8.15 -20.37
CA ALA A 380 -3.38 9.01 -21.42
C ALA A 380 -2.38 9.16 -22.59
N VAL A 381 -1.11 9.35 -22.27
CA VAL A 381 -0.01 9.43 -23.27
C VAL A 381 0.18 8.09 -23.98
N PHE A 382 0.17 6.98 -23.22
CA PHE A 382 0.32 5.65 -23.80
C PHE A 382 -0.79 5.31 -24.79
N ALA A 383 -2.04 5.64 -24.47
CA ALA A 383 -3.16 5.45 -25.40
C ALA A 383 -2.98 6.21 -26.73
N VAL A 384 -2.44 7.45 -26.66
CA VAL A 384 -2.13 8.22 -27.87
C VAL A 384 -0.94 7.62 -28.64
N ILE A 385 0.08 7.10 -27.93
CA ILE A 385 1.22 6.42 -28.56
C ILE A 385 0.74 5.19 -29.35
N GLU A 386 -0.12 4.37 -28.76
CA GLU A 386 -0.65 3.17 -29.42
C GLU A 386 -1.54 3.49 -30.63
N ASP A 387 -2.31 4.57 -30.59
CA ASP A 387 -3.23 4.98 -31.67
C ASP A 387 -2.52 5.77 -32.79
N LYS A 388 -1.60 6.69 -32.44
CA LYS A 388 -1.05 7.71 -33.34
C LYS A 388 0.48 7.78 -33.36
N GLY A 389 1.14 6.90 -32.61
CA GLY A 389 2.60 6.85 -32.52
C GLY A 389 3.21 7.83 -31.55
N ILE A 390 4.52 7.65 -31.32
CA ILE A 390 5.28 8.31 -30.25
C ILE A 390 5.28 9.86 -30.38
N ASP A 391 5.38 10.42 -31.58
CA ASP A 391 5.46 11.89 -31.74
C ASP A 391 4.13 12.58 -31.37
N ALA A 392 3.00 11.92 -31.63
CA ALA A 392 1.69 12.38 -31.20
C ALA A 392 1.56 12.25 -29.66
N GLY A 393 2.08 11.15 -29.08
CA GLY A 393 2.10 10.96 -27.63
C GLY A 393 2.92 12.02 -26.90
N VAL A 394 4.13 12.34 -27.38
CA VAL A 394 4.98 13.41 -26.83
C VAL A 394 4.30 14.78 -26.95
N SER A 395 3.68 15.07 -28.09
CA SER A 395 2.92 16.31 -28.26
C SER A 395 1.76 16.41 -27.26
N TYR A 396 1.03 15.32 -27.07
CA TYR A 396 -0.07 15.26 -26.12
C TYR A 396 0.41 15.38 -24.67
N TYR A 397 1.52 14.71 -24.30
CA TYR A 397 2.16 14.85 -23.00
C TYR A 397 2.38 16.33 -22.64
N ASN A 398 2.93 17.11 -23.54
CA ASN A 398 3.19 18.53 -23.32
C ASN A 398 1.91 19.38 -23.12
N THR A 399 0.75 18.88 -23.51
CA THR A 399 -0.53 19.59 -23.29
C THR A 399 -1.17 19.26 -21.94
N ILE A 400 -0.84 18.09 -21.33
CA ILE A 400 -1.54 17.60 -20.14
C ILE A 400 -0.65 17.47 -18.89
N LYS A 401 0.68 17.55 -19.01
CA LYS A 401 1.59 17.30 -17.89
C LYS A 401 1.41 18.28 -16.72
N ASP A 402 1.02 19.51 -17.00
CA ASP A 402 0.79 20.59 -16.04
C ASP A 402 -0.71 20.82 -15.75
N ASP A 403 -1.61 20.01 -16.33
CA ASP A 403 -3.06 20.11 -16.08
C ASP A 403 -3.40 19.48 -14.71
N GLU A 404 -4.02 20.28 -13.84
CA GLU A 404 -4.38 19.86 -12.48
C GLU A 404 -5.34 18.66 -12.41
N THR A 405 -6.04 18.34 -13.49
CA THR A 405 -6.92 17.15 -13.59
C THR A 405 -6.15 15.85 -13.84
N TYR A 406 -4.85 15.97 -14.13
CA TYR A 406 -3.95 14.84 -14.35
C TYR A 406 -2.94 14.72 -13.22
N ASN A 407 -2.46 13.49 -13.03
CA ASN A 407 -1.34 13.16 -12.13
C ASN A 407 -0.17 12.64 -12.95
N LEU A 408 0.95 13.34 -12.87
CA LEU A 408 2.21 12.91 -13.48
C LEU A 408 3.00 12.10 -12.44
N SER A 409 3.22 10.83 -12.73
CA SER A 409 3.96 9.89 -11.90
C SER A 409 5.15 9.35 -12.67
N GLU A 410 6.36 9.53 -12.11
CA GLU A 410 7.58 8.94 -12.65
C GLU A 410 7.44 7.43 -12.85
N ARG A 411 6.93 6.72 -11.84
CA ARG A 411 6.73 5.27 -11.88
C ARG A 411 5.82 4.85 -13.03
N GLU A 412 4.64 5.48 -13.16
CA GLU A 412 3.69 5.14 -14.23
C GLU A 412 4.26 5.43 -15.63
N MET A 413 4.99 6.54 -15.78
CA MET A 413 5.67 6.88 -17.05
C MET A 413 6.80 5.88 -17.35
N ASN A 414 7.55 5.47 -16.32
CA ASN A 414 8.60 4.47 -16.45
C ASN A 414 8.04 3.09 -16.87
N ASP A 415 6.90 2.69 -16.33
CA ASP A 415 6.19 1.47 -16.72
C ASP A 415 5.78 1.52 -18.20
N VAL A 416 5.32 2.66 -18.72
CA VAL A 416 5.04 2.87 -20.16
C VAL A 416 6.32 2.68 -20.99
N GLY A 417 7.44 3.26 -20.56
CA GLY A 417 8.73 3.08 -21.25
C GLY A 417 9.14 1.60 -21.34
N TYR A 418 9.07 0.88 -20.24
CA TYR A 418 9.41 -0.56 -20.23
C TYR A 418 8.44 -1.40 -21.04
N GLN A 419 7.17 -1.05 -21.06
CA GLN A 419 6.18 -1.73 -21.88
C GLN A 419 6.47 -1.57 -23.38
N LEU A 420 6.76 -0.34 -23.84
CA LEU A 420 7.18 -0.10 -25.21
C LEU A 420 8.46 -0.90 -25.55
N MET A 421 9.41 -0.94 -24.61
CA MET A 421 10.66 -1.67 -24.78
C MET A 421 10.44 -3.20 -24.86
N GLY A 422 9.52 -3.74 -24.06
CA GLY A 422 9.12 -5.15 -24.10
C GLY A 422 8.36 -5.54 -25.38
N GLY A 423 7.73 -4.57 -26.05
CA GLY A 423 7.10 -4.71 -27.37
C GLY A 423 8.04 -4.42 -28.55
N ASP A 424 9.36 -4.49 -28.35
CA ASP A 424 10.40 -4.20 -29.35
C ASP A 424 10.41 -2.75 -29.88
N LYS A 425 9.66 -1.84 -29.24
CA LYS A 425 9.60 -0.41 -29.59
C LYS A 425 10.66 0.39 -28.80
N VAL A 426 11.93 -0.03 -28.85
CA VAL A 426 13.02 0.51 -28.01
C VAL A 426 13.28 2.00 -28.30
N ALA A 427 13.17 2.45 -29.56
CA ALA A 427 13.37 3.85 -29.90
C ALA A 427 12.26 4.76 -29.33
N GLU A 428 11.02 4.27 -29.28
CA GLU A 428 9.88 4.96 -28.67
C GLU A 428 10.00 4.99 -27.15
N ALA A 429 10.40 3.86 -26.54
CA ALA A 429 10.71 3.79 -25.11
C ALA A 429 11.77 4.81 -24.69
N SER A 430 12.85 4.94 -25.50
CA SER A 430 13.92 5.91 -25.24
C SER A 430 13.40 7.36 -25.21
N LYS A 431 12.43 7.71 -26.07
CA LYS A 431 11.79 9.05 -26.04
C LYS A 431 10.97 9.24 -24.75
N VAL A 432 10.23 8.22 -24.30
CA VAL A 432 9.48 8.29 -23.03
C VAL A 432 10.43 8.43 -21.84
N PHE A 433 11.50 7.63 -21.78
CA PHE A 433 12.51 7.75 -20.72
C PHE A 433 13.23 9.11 -20.73
N GLN A 434 13.42 9.69 -21.91
CA GLN A 434 13.96 11.05 -22.01
C GLN A 434 13.02 12.08 -21.36
N LEU A 435 11.71 12.03 -21.63
CA LEU A 435 10.74 12.91 -20.95
C LEU A 435 10.81 12.77 -19.43
N ILE A 436 11.00 11.53 -18.92
CA ILE A 436 11.12 11.30 -17.49
C ILE A 436 12.38 11.97 -16.92
N THR A 437 13.52 11.91 -17.62
CA THR A 437 14.74 12.59 -17.14
C THR A 437 14.64 14.11 -17.16
N GLU A 438 13.84 14.68 -18.05
CA GLU A 438 13.57 16.12 -18.13
C GLU A 438 12.68 16.58 -16.98
N GLU A 439 11.68 15.78 -16.63
CA GLU A 439 10.70 16.10 -15.59
C GLU A 439 11.19 15.76 -14.18
N PHE A 440 12.00 14.69 -14.05
CA PHE A 440 12.56 14.20 -12.77
C PHE A 440 14.10 14.21 -12.80
N PRO A 441 14.75 15.37 -12.91
CA PRO A 441 16.20 15.47 -13.16
C PRO A 441 17.07 14.97 -12.00
N THR A 442 16.48 14.71 -10.83
CA THR A 442 17.16 14.14 -9.65
C THR A 442 16.90 12.65 -9.45
N SER A 443 16.11 12.01 -10.34
CA SER A 443 15.83 10.58 -10.26
C SER A 443 16.96 9.75 -10.89
N SER A 444 17.64 8.96 -10.07
CA SER A 444 18.61 7.94 -10.53
C SER A 444 17.95 6.92 -11.47
N ASN A 445 16.73 6.49 -11.14
CA ASN A 445 15.98 5.50 -11.91
C ASN A 445 15.66 6.00 -13.33
N ALA A 446 15.28 7.28 -13.48
CA ALA A 446 14.99 7.87 -14.78
C ALA A 446 16.20 7.77 -15.74
N TYR A 447 17.38 8.10 -15.23
CA TYR A 447 18.62 8.02 -16.03
C TYR A 447 19.07 6.58 -16.27
N ASP A 448 18.83 5.65 -15.33
CA ASP A 448 19.13 4.23 -15.51
C ASP A 448 18.31 3.64 -16.67
N SER A 449 16.99 3.86 -16.65
CA SER A 449 16.06 3.39 -17.68
C SER A 449 16.37 4.00 -19.07
N LEU A 450 16.72 5.29 -19.12
CA LEU A 450 17.18 5.90 -20.37
C LEU A 450 18.51 5.30 -20.85
N GLY A 451 19.46 5.05 -19.94
CA GLY A 451 20.72 4.37 -20.23
C GLY A 451 20.48 2.98 -20.83
N GLU A 452 19.57 2.20 -20.27
CA GLU A 452 19.25 0.86 -20.77
C GLU A 452 18.69 0.90 -22.20
N SER A 453 17.72 1.78 -22.46
CA SER A 453 17.12 1.91 -23.79
C SER A 453 18.14 2.37 -24.84
N LEU A 454 19.02 3.32 -24.50
CA LEU A 454 20.10 3.79 -25.38
C LEU A 454 21.14 2.72 -25.66
N MET A 455 21.51 1.92 -24.66
CA MET A 455 22.39 0.76 -24.83
C MET A 455 21.79 -0.26 -25.80
N LYS A 456 20.50 -0.59 -25.66
CA LYS A 456 19.79 -1.50 -26.60
C LYS A 456 19.71 -0.94 -28.01
N LEU A 457 19.73 0.39 -28.18
CA LEU A 457 19.81 1.07 -29.49
C LEU A 457 21.24 1.15 -30.06
N GLY A 458 22.25 0.64 -29.33
CA GLY A 458 23.66 0.75 -29.73
C GLY A 458 24.25 2.17 -29.58
N LYS A 459 23.55 3.08 -28.91
CA LYS A 459 24.00 4.46 -28.67
C LYS A 459 24.85 4.53 -27.39
N ASN A 460 25.99 3.80 -27.41
CA ASN A 460 26.80 3.50 -26.22
C ASN A 460 27.31 4.76 -25.49
N ASP A 461 27.77 5.80 -26.20
CA ASP A 461 28.26 7.03 -25.54
C ASP A 461 27.14 7.74 -24.75
N GLN A 462 25.93 7.74 -25.31
CA GLN A 462 24.77 8.33 -24.62
C GLN A 462 24.32 7.46 -23.43
N ALA A 463 24.38 6.14 -23.57
CA ALA A 463 24.07 5.20 -22.49
C ALA A 463 25.06 5.38 -21.32
N ILE A 464 26.37 5.46 -21.59
CA ILE A 464 27.41 5.74 -20.60
C ILE A 464 27.10 7.04 -19.84
N LYS A 465 26.81 8.13 -20.55
CA LYS A 465 26.48 9.41 -19.92
C LYS A 465 25.31 9.31 -18.95
N ASN A 466 24.25 8.57 -19.31
CA ASN A 466 23.05 8.42 -18.49
C ASN A 466 23.30 7.46 -17.32
N TYR A 467 23.96 6.33 -17.50
CA TYR A 467 24.33 5.44 -16.41
C TYR A 467 25.26 6.12 -15.39
N ARG A 468 26.25 6.92 -15.86
CA ARG A 468 27.09 7.72 -14.97
C ARG A 468 26.25 8.69 -14.14
N LYS A 469 25.31 9.40 -14.77
CA LYS A 469 24.40 10.32 -14.05
C LYS A 469 23.56 9.57 -13.05
N SER A 470 23.02 8.38 -13.39
CA SER A 470 22.26 7.53 -12.48
C SER A 470 23.10 7.13 -11.26
N VAL A 471 24.33 6.65 -11.46
CA VAL A 471 25.24 6.24 -10.36
C VAL A 471 25.63 7.44 -9.49
N VAL A 472 25.88 8.62 -10.09
CA VAL A 472 26.17 9.83 -9.31
C VAL A 472 24.98 10.24 -8.43
N LEU A 473 23.76 10.10 -8.94
CA LEU A 473 22.53 10.37 -8.16
C LEU A 473 22.30 9.30 -7.07
N ASN A 474 22.56 8.03 -7.39
CA ASN A 474 22.45 6.92 -6.45
C ASN A 474 23.70 6.02 -6.51
N PRO A 475 24.69 6.21 -5.64
CA PRO A 475 25.89 5.38 -5.59
C PRO A 475 25.64 3.88 -5.31
N ASN A 476 24.44 3.51 -4.86
CA ASN A 476 24.03 2.10 -4.69
C ASN A 476 23.54 1.44 -5.97
N ASN A 477 23.47 2.16 -7.09
CA ASN A 477 23.08 1.57 -8.37
C ASN A 477 24.21 0.68 -8.93
N LYS A 478 24.33 -0.53 -8.36
CA LYS A 478 25.30 -1.54 -8.79
C LYS A 478 25.07 -1.97 -10.24
N ASN A 479 23.82 -2.02 -10.67
CA ASN A 479 23.43 -2.35 -12.03
C ASN A 479 24.02 -1.33 -13.03
N GLY A 480 23.88 -0.03 -12.73
CA GLY A 480 24.50 1.03 -13.53
C GLY A 480 26.02 0.89 -13.62
N ILE A 481 26.71 0.56 -12.52
CA ILE A 481 28.16 0.29 -12.53
C ILE A 481 28.51 -0.91 -13.42
N GLU A 482 27.74 -2.01 -13.34
CA GLU A 482 27.97 -3.20 -14.17
C GLU A 482 27.80 -2.89 -15.67
N PHE A 483 26.79 -2.12 -16.03
CA PHE A 483 26.58 -1.72 -17.43
C PHE A 483 27.66 -0.75 -17.94
N LEU A 484 28.12 0.18 -17.11
CA LEU A 484 29.27 1.03 -17.45
C LEU A 484 30.51 0.20 -17.77
N LYS A 485 30.88 -0.76 -16.89
CA LYS A 485 31.98 -1.69 -17.15
C LYS A 485 31.79 -2.51 -18.42
N LYS A 486 30.56 -3.01 -18.67
CA LYS A 486 30.23 -3.76 -19.89
C LYS A 486 30.36 -2.92 -21.15
N LEU A 487 30.09 -1.63 -21.07
CA LEU A 487 30.27 -0.67 -22.15
C LEU A 487 31.73 -0.18 -22.32
N GLY A 488 32.64 -0.66 -21.46
CA GLY A 488 34.07 -0.32 -21.53
C GLY A 488 34.44 1.02 -20.87
N ASP A 489 33.55 1.56 -20.03
CA ASP A 489 33.79 2.82 -19.32
C ASP A 489 34.66 2.59 -18.05
N ASP A 490 35.52 3.55 -17.75
CA ASP A 490 36.33 3.54 -16.52
C ASP A 490 35.47 4.08 -15.37
N VAL A 491 35.13 3.21 -14.43
CA VAL A 491 34.29 3.53 -13.25
C VAL A 491 35.10 3.78 -11.99
N SER A 492 36.43 3.89 -12.10
CA SER A 492 37.34 4.04 -10.93
C SER A 492 37.02 5.30 -10.12
N ASP A 493 36.53 6.34 -10.74
CA ASP A 493 36.05 7.58 -10.09
C ASP A 493 34.72 7.40 -9.34
N LEU A 494 33.83 6.51 -9.83
CA LEU A 494 32.52 6.21 -9.24
C LEU A 494 32.59 5.19 -8.11
N GLU A 495 33.59 4.30 -8.13
CA GLU A 495 33.87 3.30 -7.09
C GLU A 495 34.80 3.82 -6.00
N LYS A 496 35.33 5.04 -6.14
CA LYS A 496 36.25 5.61 -5.19
C LYS A 496 35.58 5.89 -3.85
N GLU A 497 36.05 5.23 -2.82
CA GLU A 497 35.60 5.45 -1.46
C GLU A 497 35.94 6.89 -1.00
N VAL A 498 34.94 7.71 -0.76
CA VAL A 498 35.11 9.05 -0.22
C VAL A 498 35.52 8.92 1.25
N LYS A 499 36.73 9.40 1.60
CA LYS A 499 37.19 9.44 2.98
C LYS A 499 37.00 10.82 3.57
N VAL A 500 36.17 10.91 4.61
CA VAL A 500 36.01 12.14 5.41
C VAL A 500 36.84 12.01 6.65
N SER A 501 37.56 13.08 7.02
CA SER A 501 38.42 13.05 8.18
C SER A 501 37.63 12.91 9.48
N ASP A 502 38.20 12.26 10.48
CA ASP A 502 37.60 12.04 11.79
C ASP A 502 37.11 13.36 12.43
N ALA A 503 37.92 14.41 12.31
CA ALA A 503 37.60 15.74 12.83
C ALA A 503 36.35 16.34 12.18
N ILE A 504 36.12 16.08 10.89
CA ILE A 504 34.92 16.55 10.19
C ILE A 504 33.70 15.68 10.59
N LEU A 505 33.88 14.35 10.68
CA LEU A 505 32.78 13.45 11.11
C LEU A 505 32.26 13.80 12.50
N GLU A 506 33.12 14.21 13.43
CA GLU A 506 32.74 14.68 14.78
C GLU A 506 31.81 15.88 14.74
N THR A 507 31.93 16.77 13.75
CA THR A 507 31.06 17.96 13.65
C THR A 507 29.60 17.62 13.31
N TYR A 508 29.37 16.43 12.71
CA TYR A 508 28.04 15.99 12.29
C TYR A 508 27.26 15.28 13.39
N ILE A 509 27.92 14.88 14.48
CA ILE A 509 27.26 14.22 15.61
C ILE A 509 26.27 15.20 16.26
N GLY A 510 25.06 14.69 16.57
CA GLY A 510 24.05 15.49 17.26
C GLY A 510 22.64 15.01 16.95
N LYS A 511 21.67 15.77 17.47
CA LYS A 511 20.25 15.56 17.24
C LYS A 511 19.71 16.68 16.35
N TYR A 512 18.95 16.31 15.35
CA TYR A 512 18.37 17.20 14.35
C TYR A 512 16.85 17.03 14.32
N GLU A 513 16.09 18.07 14.65
CA GLU A 513 14.63 18.05 14.63
C GLU A 513 14.12 18.30 13.21
N LEU A 514 13.73 17.25 12.50
CA LEU A 514 13.14 17.30 11.15
C LEU A 514 11.69 17.79 11.17
N MET A 515 10.93 17.41 12.19
CA MET A 515 9.55 17.82 12.46
C MET A 515 9.28 17.72 13.97
N PRO A 516 8.26 18.38 14.51
CA PRO A 516 7.88 18.21 15.92
C PRO A 516 7.78 16.73 16.31
N SER A 517 8.54 16.30 17.31
CA SER A 517 8.65 14.93 17.79
C SER A 517 9.33 13.92 16.85
N PHE A 518 9.87 14.35 15.71
CA PHE A 518 10.61 13.49 14.79
C PHE A 518 12.07 13.95 14.68
N ILE A 519 12.93 13.28 15.42
CA ILE A 519 14.34 13.62 15.57
C ILE A 519 15.22 12.60 14.83
N LEU A 520 16.17 13.12 14.07
CA LEU A 520 17.24 12.34 13.48
C LEU A 520 18.47 12.46 14.39
N THR A 521 18.88 11.37 15.02
CA THR A 521 20.09 11.31 15.84
C THR A 521 21.24 10.80 14.99
N VAL A 522 22.34 11.54 14.93
CA VAL A 522 23.58 11.14 14.26
C VAL A 522 24.62 10.81 15.31
N THR A 523 25.21 9.61 15.21
CA THR A 523 26.24 9.10 16.09
C THR A 523 27.44 8.61 15.28
N LYS A 524 28.56 8.31 15.95
CA LYS A 524 29.78 7.80 15.31
C LYS A 524 30.31 6.58 16.06
N GLU A 525 30.71 5.56 15.31
CA GLU A 525 31.38 4.39 15.82
C GLU A 525 32.67 4.14 14.99
N GLY A 526 33.85 4.36 15.60
CA GLY A 526 35.08 4.45 14.83
C GLY A 526 34.99 5.59 13.81
N ASN A 527 35.27 5.32 12.54
CA ASN A 527 35.16 6.29 11.44
C ASN A 527 33.81 6.18 10.69
N GLN A 528 32.85 5.42 11.23
CA GLN A 528 31.53 5.23 10.61
C GLN A 528 30.50 6.12 11.30
N LEU A 529 29.82 6.99 10.52
CA LEU A 529 28.64 7.68 11.00
C LEU A 529 27.42 6.77 10.90
N LYS A 530 26.56 6.90 11.89
CA LYS A 530 25.27 6.21 11.99
C LYS A 530 24.17 7.20 12.19
N THR A 531 22.97 6.89 11.69
CA THR A 531 21.79 7.71 11.89
C THR A 531 20.63 6.88 12.42
N GLN A 532 19.81 7.50 13.26
CA GLN A 532 18.60 6.91 13.81
C GLN A 532 17.48 7.96 13.79
N ALA A 533 16.42 7.72 13.04
CA ALA A 533 15.20 8.51 13.16
C ALA A 533 14.33 8.00 14.31
N THR A 534 13.50 8.86 14.91
CA THR A 534 12.59 8.50 16.00
C THR A 534 11.76 7.26 15.64
N GLY A 535 11.85 6.23 16.47
CA GLY A 535 11.09 4.98 16.27
C GLY A 535 11.67 4.05 15.18
N GLN A 536 12.84 4.35 14.63
CA GLN A 536 13.49 3.52 13.60
C GLN A 536 14.80 2.89 14.11
N PRO A 537 15.27 1.80 13.47
CA PRO A 537 16.58 1.22 13.74
C PRO A 537 17.71 2.20 13.43
N VAL A 538 18.90 1.91 13.96
CA VAL A 538 20.14 2.61 13.62
C VAL A 538 20.65 2.09 12.27
N PHE A 539 21.08 3.00 11.39
CA PHE A 539 21.64 2.69 10.08
C PHE A 539 23.00 3.38 9.88
N ASP A 540 23.91 2.70 9.21
CA ASP A 540 25.16 3.30 8.74
C ASP A 540 24.86 4.29 7.61
N ILE A 541 25.56 5.44 7.61
CA ILE A 541 25.53 6.41 6.51
C ILE A 541 26.93 6.54 5.91
N PHE A 542 26.98 6.54 4.59
CA PHE A 542 28.23 6.50 3.83
C PHE A 542 28.48 7.83 3.14
N PRO A 543 29.71 8.36 3.14
CA PRO A 543 30.00 9.64 2.52
C PRO A 543 29.92 9.58 0.99
N LYS A 544 29.24 10.54 0.39
CA LYS A 544 29.21 10.82 -1.04
C LYS A 544 30.12 12.00 -1.39
N THR A 545 30.14 13.00 -0.52
CA THR A 545 31.09 14.11 -0.48
C THR A 545 31.54 14.33 0.96
N GLU A 546 32.21 15.43 1.25
CA GLU A 546 32.57 15.78 2.62
C GLU A 546 31.35 15.94 3.53
N ASN A 547 30.29 16.58 3.04
CA ASN A 547 29.08 16.91 3.82
C ASN A 547 27.79 16.19 3.34
N GLU A 548 27.87 15.42 2.27
CA GLU A 548 26.74 14.61 1.77
C GLU A 548 26.97 13.15 2.09
N PHE A 549 25.95 12.51 2.68
CA PHE A 549 25.95 11.10 3.05
C PHE A 549 24.70 10.41 2.51
N TYR A 550 24.79 9.11 2.27
CA TYR A 550 23.67 8.29 1.79
C TYR A 550 23.51 7.01 2.61
N LEU A 551 22.30 6.45 2.59
CA LEU A 551 21.97 5.17 3.19
C LEU A 551 21.99 4.06 2.14
N LYS A 552 22.55 2.88 2.50
CA LYS A 552 22.54 1.70 1.62
C LYS A 552 21.24 0.88 1.71
N VAL A 553 20.47 1.08 2.78
CA VAL A 553 19.24 0.30 3.08
C VAL A 553 17.98 0.92 2.49
N VAL A 554 18.00 2.22 2.20
CA VAL A 554 16.91 2.98 1.58
C VAL A 554 17.49 4.04 0.66
N ASN A 555 16.72 4.48 -0.34
CA ASN A 555 17.12 5.62 -1.17
C ASN A 555 16.88 6.92 -0.39
N ALA A 556 17.85 7.29 0.44
CA ALA A 556 17.85 8.52 1.21
C ALA A 556 19.25 9.14 1.29
N GLN A 557 19.30 10.46 1.29
CA GLN A 557 20.53 11.25 1.40
C GLN A 557 20.41 12.27 2.52
N LEU A 558 21.52 12.55 3.18
CA LEU A 558 21.66 13.56 4.24
C LEU A 558 22.70 14.58 3.80
N VAL A 559 22.35 15.86 3.84
CA VAL A 559 23.30 16.96 3.59
C VAL A 559 23.45 17.75 4.88
N PHE A 560 24.64 17.77 5.46
CA PHE A 560 24.95 18.56 6.63
C PHE A 560 25.28 20.00 6.22
N ASN A 561 24.52 20.95 6.74
CA ASN A 561 24.66 22.37 6.40
C ASN A 561 25.42 23.10 7.51
N LYS A 562 26.22 24.09 7.10
CA LYS A 562 27.00 24.92 8.00
C LYS A 562 26.43 26.34 8.01
N ASN A 563 26.41 26.97 9.19
CA ASN A 563 26.06 28.37 9.36
C ASN A 563 27.20 29.30 8.88
N GLU A 564 27.00 30.61 8.96
CA GLU A 564 28.00 31.62 8.55
C GLU A 564 29.33 31.52 9.33
N GLU A 565 29.33 30.93 10.52
CA GLU A 565 30.50 30.71 11.37
C GLU A 565 31.21 29.40 11.04
N GLY A 566 30.67 28.59 10.10
CA GLY A 566 31.22 27.30 9.68
C GLY A 566 30.84 26.12 10.58
N ASN A 567 29.95 26.31 11.55
CA ASN A 567 29.47 25.25 12.42
C ASN A 567 28.26 24.53 11.77
N VAL A 568 28.20 23.21 11.94
CA VAL A 568 27.04 22.42 11.47
C VAL A 568 25.83 22.73 12.37
N ASP A 569 24.80 23.32 11.79
CA ASP A 569 23.57 23.76 12.49
C ASP A 569 22.30 23.07 11.99
N SER A 570 22.36 22.38 10.87
CA SER A 570 21.21 21.68 10.31
C SER A 570 21.63 20.51 9.42
N VAL A 571 20.67 19.60 9.15
CA VAL A 571 20.77 18.53 8.18
C VAL A 571 19.54 18.55 7.26
N THR A 572 19.74 18.41 5.97
CA THR A 572 18.66 18.23 5.01
C THR A 572 18.55 16.74 4.64
N LEU A 573 17.39 16.14 4.88
CA LEU A 573 17.05 14.78 4.47
C LEU A 573 16.32 14.82 3.13
N PHE A 574 16.85 14.11 2.15
CA PHE A 574 16.20 13.84 0.86
C PHE A 574 15.73 12.39 0.84
N GLN A 575 14.43 12.15 0.76
CA GLN A 575 13.85 10.81 0.72
C GLN A 575 12.48 10.82 0.01
N GLY A 576 12.27 9.89 -0.92
CA GLY A 576 10.99 9.73 -1.61
C GLY A 576 10.53 10.96 -2.41
N GLY A 577 11.50 11.77 -2.93
CA GLY A 577 11.23 13.03 -3.64
C GLY A 577 10.88 14.21 -2.71
N GLN A 578 10.95 14.01 -1.40
CA GLN A 578 10.75 15.07 -0.41
C GLN A 578 12.09 15.58 0.13
N GLU A 579 12.14 16.86 0.44
CA GLU A 579 13.24 17.54 1.10
C GLU A 579 12.76 18.04 2.46
N VAL A 580 13.41 17.62 3.54
CA VAL A 580 13.08 18.00 4.91
C VAL A 580 14.31 18.51 5.60
N ASN A 581 14.32 19.79 5.99
CA ASN A 581 15.42 20.40 6.73
C ASN A 581 15.18 20.25 8.24
N GLY A 582 16.18 19.71 8.95
CA GLY A 582 16.18 19.53 10.40
C GLY A 582 17.21 20.41 11.07
N LYS A 583 16.78 21.21 12.04
CA LYS A 583 17.66 22.06 12.86
C LYS A 583 18.40 21.23 13.90
N LYS A 584 19.70 21.47 14.09
CA LYS A 584 20.46 20.85 15.18
C LYS A 584 19.96 21.38 16.52
N VAL A 585 19.54 20.45 17.41
CA VAL A 585 18.97 20.79 18.72
C VAL A 585 19.83 20.33 19.88
N GLU A 586 20.77 19.41 19.61
CA GLU A 586 21.74 18.90 20.59
C GLU A 586 23.00 18.38 19.89
#